data_c9b966022bda504ee4b60ff90b9e384d
#
_entry.id   c9b966022bda504ee4b60ff90b9e384d
#
_cell.length_a   1.000
_cell.length_b   1.000
_cell.length_c   1.000
_cell.angle_alpha   90.00
_cell.angle_beta   90.00
_cell.angle_gamma   90.00
#
_symmetry.space_group_name_H-M   'P 1'
#
loop_
_entity.id
_entity.type
_entity.pdbx_description
1 polymer ?
#
loop_
_entity_poly.entity_id
_entity_poly.type
_entity_poly.pdbx_seq_one_letter_code
_entity_poly.pdbx_strand_id
1 'polypeptide(L)'
;MSYMEAIKSGHSNYAKFNGRASRSEFWWFVLFYAVVILIVNQIVSLTGLPIIISVLVWASFVLPMLGLYFRRLHDVDRTAWWILIAFVPLIGSIVLIVFWATPGTEGDNRFGPPTATAVN
;
A
#
# COMPACT_ATOMS: atom_id res chain seq x y z
N MET A 1 0.08 12.74 7.20
CA MET A 1 0.60 12.85 5.81
C MET A 1 -0.55 13.24 4.90
N SER A 2 -0.36 14.26 4.07
CA SER A 2 -1.36 14.64 3.07
C SER A 2 -1.44 13.61 1.94
N TYR A 3 -2.50 13.68 1.13
CA TYR A 3 -2.64 12.73 0.02
C TYR A 3 -1.52 12.89 -1.01
N MET A 4 -1.07 14.13 -1.27
CA MET A 4 0.04 14.37 -2.21
C MET A 4 1.35 13.83 -1.69
N GLU A 5 1.62 14.01 -0.42
CA GLU A 5 2.82 13.43 0.22
C GLU A 5 2.79 11.92 0.18
N ALA A 6 1.64 11.30 0.44
CA ALA A 6 1.49 9.86 0.41
C ALA A 6 1.72 9.29 -1.00
N ILE A 7 1.17 9.93 -2.02
CA ILE A 7 1.37 9.51 -3.41
C ILE A 7 2.84 9.63 -3.80
N LYS A 8 3.48 10.75 -3.48
CA LYS A 8 4.91 10.95 -3.76
C LYS A 8 5.77 9.93 -3.03
N SER A 9 5.46 9.67 -1.76
CA SER A 9 6.20 8.68 -0.96
C SER A 9 6.05 7.28 -1.55
N GLY A 10 4.86 6.90 -1.95
CA GLY A 10 4.62 5.60 -2.58
C GLY A 10 5.43 5.42 -3.85
N HIS A 11 5.50 6.44 -4.70
CA HIS A 11 6.28 6.38 -5.94
C HIS A 11 7.79 6.50 -5.70
N SER A 12 8.24 7.38 -4.79
CA SER A 12 9.65 7.54 -4.50
C SER A 12 10.25 6.32 -3.80
N ASN A 13 9.43 5.55 -3.09
CA ASN A 13 9.83 4.30 -2.45
C ASN A 13 9.42 3.07 -3.28
N TYR A 14 9.46 3.20 -4.60
CA TYR A 14 8.91 2.26 -5.57
C TYR A 14 9.22 0.79 -5.28
N ALA A 15 10.42 0.45 -4.90
CA ALA A 15 10.82 -0.93 -4.61
C ALA A 15 11.38 -1.07 -3.19
N LYS A 16 10.99 -0.20 -2.27
CA LYS A 16 11.47 -0.23 -0.90
C LYS A 16 10.59 -1.16 -0.06
N PHE A 17 11.20 -2.24 0.43
CA PHE A 17 10.51 -3.25 1.22
C PHE A 17 10.88 -3.22 2.71
N ASN A 18 11.84 -2.39 3.11
CA ASN A 18 12.24 -2.20 4.51
C ASN A 18 11.79 -0.84 5.02
N GLY A 19 11.80 -0.69 6.34
CA GLY A 19 11.32 0.51 6.99
C GLY A 19 9.85 0.42 7.33
N ARG A 20 9.25 1.56 7.59
CA ARG A 20 7.87 1.67 8.07
C ARG A 20 7.07 2.62 7.19
N ALA A 21 5.75 2.40 7.12
CA ALA A 21 4.82 3.30 6.48
C ALA A 21 3.66 3.62 7.43
N SER A 22 3.27 4.89 7.49
CA SER A 22 2.15 5.33 8.34
C SER A 22 0.81 4.93 7.73
N ARG A 23 -0.26 4.99 8.55
CA ARG A 23 -1.64 4.79 8.07
C ARG A 23 -2.00 5.78 6.97
N SER A 24 -1.63 7.06 7.13
CA SER A 24 -1.92 8.08 6.12
C SER A 24 -1.30 7.75 4.77
N GLU A 25 -0.02 7.35 4.76
CA GLU A 25 0.67 6.96 3.55
C GLU A 25 -0.04 5.78 2.88
N PHE A 26 -0.37 4.76 3.66
CA PHE A 26 -1.01 3.55 3.14
C PHE A 26 -2.37 3.86 2.53
N TRP A 27 -3.26 4.49 3.29
CA TRP A 27 -4.64 4.67 2.85
C TRP A 27 -4.78 5.68 1.73
N TRP A 28 -3.98 6.77 1.74
CA TRP A 28 -4.00 7.71 0.62
C TRP A 28 -3.47 7.09 -0.67
N PHE A 29 -2.43 6.27 -0.58
CA PHE A 29 -1.88 5.59 -1.75
C PHE A 29 -2.84 4.53 -2.29
N VAL A 30 -3.49 3.77 -1.41
CA VAL A 30 -4.52 2.79 -1.79
C VAL A 30 -5.68 3.48 -2.49
N LEU A 31 -6.14 4.62 -1.99
CA LEU A 31 -7.19 5.40 -2.62
C LEU A 31 -6.76 5.89 -4.01
N PHE A 32 -5.56 6.42 -4.13
CA PHE A 32 -5.01 6.84 -5.42
C PHE A 32 -4.99 5.69 -6.43
N TYR A 33 -4.48 4.55 -6.02
CA TYR A 33 -4.44 3.35 -6.86
C TYR A 33 -5.85 2.95 -7.30
N ALA A 34 -6.80 2.90 -6.38
CA ALA A 34 -8.18 2.51 -6.68
C ALA A 34 -8.82 3.45 -7.70
N VAL A 35 -8.63 4.75 -7.54
CA VAL A 35 -9.17 5.75 -8.46
C VAL A 35 -8.54 5.61 -9.85
N VAL A 36 -7.22 5.47 -9.93
CA VAL A 36 -6.52 5.31 -11.21
C VAL A 36 -7.01 4.06 -11.94
N ILE A 37 -7.08 2.93 -11.25
CA ILE A 37 -7.51 1.67 -11.87
C ILE A 37 -8.97 1.77 -12.34
N LEU A 38 -9.83 2.36 -11.54
CA LEU A 38 -11.23 2.55 -11.91
C LEU A 38 -11.37 3.40 -13.17
N ILE A 39 -10.68 4.53 -13.25
CA ILE A 39 -10.72 5.43 -14.40
C ILE A 39 -10.17 4.74 -15.65
N VAL A 40 -9.03 4.07 -15.53
CA VAL A 40 -8.43 3.37 -16.68
C VAL A 40 -9.34 2.27 -17.19
N ASN A 41 -9.93 1.47 -16.30
CA ASN A 41 -10.85 0.42 -16.70
C ASN A 41 -12.10 0.97 -17.40
N GLN A 42 -12.62 2.12 -16.95
CA GLN A 42 -13.75 2.78 -17.61
C GLN A 42 -13.37 3.27 -19.01
N ILE A 43 -12.21 3.89 -19.16
CA ILE A 43 -11.75 4.38 -20.46
C ILE A 43 -11.57 3.21 -21.42
N VAL A 44 -10.94 2.12 -20.99
CA VAL A 44 -10.76 0.92 -21.82
C VAL A 44 -12.11 0.34 -22.24
N SER A 45 -13.06 0.24 -21.31
CA SER A 45 -14.39 -0.30 -21.58
C SER A 45 -15.19 0.55 -22.57
N LEU A 46 -15.12 1.90 -22.45
CA LEU A 46 -15.91 2.81 -23.26
C LEU A 46 -15.31 3.09 -24.64
N THR A 47 -13.99 3.00 -24.78
CA THR A 47 -13.29 3.36 -26.02
C THR A 47 -12.89 2.16 -26.88
N GLY A 48 -13.00 0.94 -26.33
CA GLY A 48 -12.56 -0.27 -27.04
C GLY A 48 -11.03 -0.42 -27.10
N LEU A 49 -10.28 0.34 -26.33
CA LEU A 49 -8.82 0.16 -26.23
C LEU A 49 -8.46 -1.24 -25.73
N PRO A 50 -7.28 -1.76 -26.12
CA PRO A 50 -6.88 -3.10 -25.68
C PRO A 50 -6.79 -3.20 -24.16
N ILE A 51 -7.25 -4.32 -23.62
CA ILE A 51 -7.21 -4.58 -22.18
C ILE A 51 -5.78 -4.57 -21.62
N ILE A 52 -4.78 -4.75 -22.48
CA ILE A 52 -3.37 -4.71 -22.08
C ILE A 52 -3.02 -3.37 -21.40
N ILE A 53 -3.72 -2.28 -21.74
CA ILE A 53 -3.50 -0.98 -21.11
C ILE A 53 -3.84 -1.06 -19.62
N SER A 54 -4.98 -1.66 -19.25
CA SER A 54 -5.35 -1.88 -17.86
C SER A 54 -4.32 -2.77 -17.14
N VAL A 55 -3.86 -3.82 -17.80
CA VAL A 55 -2.88 -4.74 -17.23
C VAL A 55 -1.55 -4.04 -16.97
N LEU A 56 -1.08 -3.21 -17.91
CA LEU A 56 0.18 -2.46 -17.76
C LEU A 56 0.09 -1.44 -16.62
N VAL A 57 -1.03 -0.74 -16.49
CA VAL A 57 -1.24 0.19 -15.40
C VAL A 57 -1.24 -0.56 -14.06
N TRP A 58 -1.97 -1.66 -13.96
CA TRP A 58 -1.96 -2.49 -12.77
C TRP A 58 -0.56 -2.97 -12.41
N ALA A 59 0.17 -3.48 -13.40
CA ALA A 59 1.54 -3.99 -13.18
C ALA A 59 2.48 -2.91 -12.68
N SER A 60 2.29 -1.65 -13.11
CA SER A 60 3.12 -0.53 -12.65
C SER A 60 2.93 -0.22 -11.18
N PHE A 61 1.82 -0.63 -10.57
CA PHE A 61 1.55 -0.44 -9.14
C PHE A 61 1.97 -1.63 -8.27
N VAL A 62 2.30 -2.78 -8.86
CA VAL A 62 2.55 -4.01 -8.09
C VAL A 62 3.71 -3.82 -7.10
N LEU A 63 4.86 -3.35 -7.58
CA LEU A 63 6.02 -3.16 -6.69
C LEU A 63 5.80 -2.08 -5.63
N PRO A 64 5.32 -0.87 -5.96
CA PRO A 64 5.06 0.13 -4.93
C PRO A 64 3.99 -0.33 -3.93
N MET A 65 2.96 -1.05 -4.36
CA MET A 65 1.94 -1.55 -3.44
C MET A 65 2.47 -2.64 -2.52
N LEU A 66 3.26 -3.59 -3.04
CA LEU A 66 3.89 -4.61 -2.20
C LEU A 66 4.83 -3.99 -1.18
N GLY A 67 5.67 -3.04 -1.61
CA GLY A 67 6.55 -2.33 -0.70
C GLY A 67 5.78 -1.60 0.38
N LEU A 68 4.68 -0.96 0.02
CA LEU A 68 3.81 -0.27 0.96
C LEU A 68 3.16 -1.24 1.95
N TYR A 69 2.68 -2.40 1.48
CA TYR A 69 2.11 -3.43 2.35
C TYR A 69 3.13 -3.91 3.37
N PHE A 70 4.36 -4.19 2.94
CA PHE A 70 5.43 -4.64 3.83
C PHE A 70 5.79 -3.56 4.85
N ARG A 71 5.99 -2.31 4.38
CA ARG A 71 6.32 -1.20 5.28
C ARG A 71 5.20 -0.90 6.27
N ARG A 72 3.94 -1.12 5.87
CA ARG A 72 2.80 -0.91 6.76
C ARG A 72 2.74 -1.98 7.86
N LEU A 73 3.04 -3.23 7.52
CA LEU A 73 3.18 -4.29 8.53
C LEU A 73 4.33 -3.99 9.49
N HIS A 74 5.44 -3.47 8.97
CA HIS A 74 6.58 -3.07 9.80
C HIS A 74 6.22 -1.96 10.77
N ASP A 75 5.34 -1.04 10.37
CA ASP A 75 4.92 0.07 11.24
C ASP A 75 4.17 -0.43 12.47
N VAL A 76 3.46 -1.53 12.38
CA VAL A 76 2.79 -2.18 13.51
C VAL A 76 3.62 -3.31 14.13
N ASP A 77 4.93 -3.30 13.87
CA ASP A 77 5.91 -4.26 14.40
C ASP A 77 5.62 -5.72 14.02
N ARG A 78 5.20 -5.92 12.76
CA ARG A 78 4.98 -7.25 12.18
C ARG A 78 5.92 -7.46 11.01
N THR A 79 6.39 -8.69 10.83
CA THR A 79 7.23 -9.01 9.69
C THR A 79 6.41 -9.09 8.41
N ALA A 80 7.06 -8.92 7.25
CA ALA A 80 6.40 -9.03 5.95
C ALA A 80 5.82 -10.43 5.70
N TRP A 81 6.29 -11.45 6.39
CA TRP A 81 5.75 -12.81 6.27
C TRP A 81 4.27 -12.90 6.62
N TRP A 82 3.73 -11.94 7.40
CA TRP A 82 2.31 -11.88 7.68
C TRP A 82 1.45 -11.71 6.43
N ILE A 83 2.00 -11.24 5.32
CA ILE A 83 1.25 -11.12 4.06
C ILE A 83 0.76 -12.49 3.56
N LEU A 84 1.44 -13.58 3.93
CA LEU A 84 1.06 -14.93 3.54
C LEU A 84 -0.28 -15.36 4.14
N ILE A 85 -0.76 -14.69 5.19
CA ILE A 85 -2.08 -14.98 5.76
C ILE A 85 -3.20 -14.66 4.77
N ALA A 86 -2.92 -13.85 3.74
CA ALA A 86 -3.88 -13.57 2.68
C ALA A 86 -4.35 -14.85 1.94
N PHE A 87 -3.54 -15.92 1.98
CA PHE A 87 -3.92 -17.20 1.41
C PHE A 87 -4.96 -17.96 2.26
N VAL A 88 -5.25 -17.52 3.48
CA VAL A 88 -6.37 -18.02 4.28
C VAL A 88 -7.61 -17.23 3.89
N PRO A 89 -8.58 -17.84 3.20
CA PRO A 89 -9.73 -17.10 2.67
C PRO A 89 -10.49 -16.38 3.79
N LEU A 90 -10.89 -15.13 3.51
CA LEU A 90 -11.67 -14.25 4.38
C LEU A 90 -10.94 -13.87 5.66
N ILE A 91 -10.52 -14.81 6.50
CA ILE A 91 -9.83 -14.56 7.77
C ILE A 91 -8.53 -13.80 7.53
N GLY A 92 -7.73 -14.22 6.57
CA GLY A 92 -6.48 -13.57 6.24
C GLY A 92 -6.66 -12.12 5.81
N SER A 93 -7.63 -11.85 4.95
CA SER A 93 -7.93 -10.48 4.51
C SER A 93 -8.35 -9.60 5.68
N ILE A 94 -9.19 -10.11 6.57
CA ILE A 94 -9.65 -9.34 7.74
C ILE A 94 -8.48 -9.02 8.66
N VAL A 95 -7.60 -9.99 8.94
CA VAL A 95 -6.44 -9.79 9.80
C VAL A 95 -5.50 -8.73 9.22
N LEU A 96 -5.22 -8.79 7.92
CA LEU A 96 -4.33 -7.82 7.27
C LEU A 96 -4.93 -6.42 7.29
N ILE A 97 -6.22 -6.29 7.02
CA ILE A 97 -6.89 -4.97 7.07
C ILE A 97 -6.81 -4.40 8.49
N VAL A 98 -7.00 -5.22 9.51
CA VAL A 98 -6.86 -4.77 10.90
C VAL A 98 -5.44 -4.28 11.17
N PHE A 99 -4.41 -5.00 10.74
CA PHE A 99 -3.02 -4.56 10.92
C PHE A 99 -2.76 -3.23 10.20
N TRP A 100 -3.24 -3.09 8.97
CA TRP A 100 -3.01 -1.88 8.18
C TRP A 100 -3.77 -0.66 8.73
N ALA A 101 -4.91 -0.88 9.38
CA ALA A 101 -5.70 0.18 9.99
C ALA A 101 -5.27 0.52 11.42
N THR A 102 -4.44 -0.32 12.05
CA THR A 102 -3.97 -0.09 13.42
C THR A 102 -2.88 0.99 13.42
N PRO A 103 -2.87 1.90 14.41
CA PRO A 103 -1.76 2.85 14.56
C PRO A 103 -0.43 2.13 14.70
N GLY A 104 0.62 2.71 14.10
CA GLY A 104 1.96 2.15 14.22
C GLY A 104 2.49 2.19 15.64
N THR A 105 3.57 1.44 15.87
CA THR A 105 4.26 1.42 17.16
C THR A 105 4.79 2.82 17.49
N GLU A 106 4.55 3.30 18.72
CA GLU A 106 5.16 4.54 19.17
C GLU A 106 6.67 4.35 19.33
N GLY A 107 7.43 5.36 18.88
CA GLY A 107 8.89 5.28 18.92
C GLY A 107 9.46 4.21 17.98
N ASP A 108 10.70 3.83 18.23
CA ASP A 108 11.40 2.84 17.41
C ASP A 108 10.85 1.43 17.66
N ASN A 109 10.81 0.63 16.61
CA ASN A 109 10.57 -0.79 16.72
C ASN A 109 11.67 -1.53 15.95
N ARG A 110 11.58 -2.87 15.84
CA ARG A 110 12.62 -3.66 15.18
C ARG A 110 12.82 -3.34 13.69
N PHE A 111 11.95 -2.55 13.08
CA PHE A 111 12.03 -2.14 11.67
C PHE A 111 12.48 -0.70 11.50
N GLY A 112 12.84 -0.02 12.59
CA GLY A 112 13.39 1.31 12.57
C GLY A 112 12.54 2.35 13.29
N PRO A 113 12.89 3.63 13.14
CA PRO A 113 12.13 4.72 13.75
C PRO A 113 10.80 4.94 13.04
N PRO A 114 9.84 5.63 13.70
CA PRO A 114 8.60 6.02 13.05
C PRO A 114 8.89 6.91 11.85
N THR A 115 7.96 6.94 10.90
CA THR A 115 8.08 7.84 9.75
C THR A 115 8.05 9.29 10.21
N ALA A 116 8.74 10.17 9.50
CA ALA A 116 8.83 11.59 9.87
C ALA A 116 7.47 12.29 9.93
N THR A 117 6.47 11.75 9.24
CA THR A 117 5.11 12.30 9.17
C THR A 117 4.11 11.40 9.89
N ALA A 118 4.58 10.60 10.84
CA ALA A 118 3.78 9.54 11.47
C ALA A 118 2.80 10.09 12.49
N VAL A 119 1.80 10.78 12.01
CA VAL A 119 0.56 10.94 12.74
C VAL A 119 -0.37 9.85 12.21
N ASN A 120 -0.36 8.77 12.90
CA ASN A 120 -1.20 7.63 12.51
C ASN A 120 -2.67 7.86 12.85
#